data_27ebd814be493f8a37e4adff71e391a1
#
_entry.id   27ebd814be493f8a37e4adff71e391a1
#
_cell.length_a   1.000
_cell.length_b   1.000
_cell.length_c   1.000
_cell.angle_alpha   90.00
_cell.angle_beta   90.00
_cell.angle_gamma   90.00
#
_symmetry.space_group_name_H-M   'P 1'
#
loop_
_entity.id
_entity.type
_entity.pdbx_description
1 polymer ?
#
loop_
_entity_poly.entity_id
_entity_poly.type
_entity_poly.pdbx_seq_one_letter_code
_entity_poly.pdbx_strand_id
1 'polypeptide(L)'
;SGSWLDGTLQVFASNMGIGTHEVRITAMDDCYNENSCVFNIIVEDDVPPIPVCEQFKQVSLTQDGDARVFAEDFDSGSFDNCGPVWFKVLRGYEYNNNNELQYDGGCEGLNGDDNPFAGGNQVWFDDDVFFCCDDLGLDHPDGIMVTLRVFDVDPGPGPVDPNRMYSPD
;
A
#
# COMPACT_ATOMS: atom_id res chain seq x y z
N SER A 1 17.52 -22.39 20.43
CA SER A 1 18.48 -23.47 20.64
C SER A 1 19.44 -23.53 19.47
N GLY A 2 20.71 -23.60 19.71
CA GLY A 2 21.75 -23.72 18.68
C GLY A 2 22.37 -25.11 18.69
N SER A 3 22.90 -25.55 17.55
CA SER A 3 23.67 -26.76 17.42
C SER A 3 25.02 -26.48 16.75
N TRP A 4 26.05 -27.21 17.15
CA TRP A 4 27.36 -27.17 16.52
C TRP A 4 27.42 -28.21 15.42
N LEU A 5 27.62 -27.77 14.18
CA LEU A 5 27.93 -28.62 13.05
C LEU A 5 29.23 -28.12 12.43
N ASP A 6 30.24 -28.95 12.42
CA ASP A 6 31.53 -28.64 11.77
C ASP A 6 32.22 -27.35 12.25
N GLY A 7 32.11 -27.01 13.52
CA GLY A 7 32.67 -25.78 14.09
C GLY A 7 31.86 -24.51 13.81
N THR A 8 30.70 -24.61 13.18
CA THR A 8 29.80 -23.49 12.92
C THR A 8 28.63 -23.54 13.88
N LEU A 9 28.40 -22.45 14.60
CA LEU A 9 27.18 -22.26 15.40
C LEU A 9 26.03 -21.85 14.50
N GLN A 10 25.02 -22.69 14.39
CA GLN A 10 23.76 -22.32 13.74
C GLN A 10 22.74 -21.94 14.82
N VAL A 11 22.29 -20.71 14.79
CA VAL A 11 21.22 -20.20 15.66
C VAL A 11 19.93 -20.14 14.84
N PHE A 12 18.94 -20.92 15.26
CA PHE A 12 17.60 -20.88 14.68
C PHE A 12 16.74 -19.95 15.52
N ALA A 13 16.45 -18.76 15.02
CA ALA A 13 15.46 -17.86 15.57
C ALA A 13 14.15 -18.08 14.83
N SER A 14 13.19 -18.75 15.45
CA SER A 14 11.82 -18.84 14.93
C SER A 14 11.00 -17.67 15.51
N ASN A 15 10.21 -17.01 14.65
CA ASN A 15 9.29 -15.93 15.03
C ASN A 15 9.97 -14.61 15.47
N MET A 16 11.03 -14.20 14.78
CA MET A 16 11.49 -12.82 14.86
C MET A 16 10.59 -11.98 13.95
N GLY A 17 9.87 -11.03 14.53
CA GLY A 17 9.09 -10.05 13.78
C GLY A 17 9.99 -9.02 13.09
N ILE A 18 9.41 -8.19 12.24
CA ILE A 18 10.08 -7.03 11.64
C ILE A 18 10.60 -6.11 12.75
N GLY A 19 11.81 -5.56 12.57
CA GLY A 19 12.44 -4.63 13.49
C GLY A 19 13.84 -5.04 13.95
N THR A 20 14.39 -4.29 14.90
CA THR A 20 15.74 -4.53 15.43
C THR A 20 15.68 -5.43 16.67
N HIS A 21 16.45 -6.52 16.63
CA HIS A 21 16.53 -7.50 17.70
C HIS A 21 17.96 -7.60 18.24
N GLU A 22 18.11 -7.45 19.57
CA GLU A 22 19.38 -7.69 20.22
C GLU A 22 19.60 -9.20 20.42
N VAL A 23 20.72 -9.69 19.95
CA VAL A 23 21.14 -11.08 20.11
C VAL A 23 22.38 -11.16 20.98
N ARG A 24 22.32 -11.98 22.03
CA ARG A 24 23.46 -12.27 22.90
C ARG A 24 23.92 -13.71 22.69
N ILE A 25 25.18 -13.87 22.35
CA ILE A 25 25.85 -15.18 22.31
C ILE A 25 26.75 -15.29 23.54
N THR A 26 26.55 -16.35 24.32
CA THR A 26 27.41 -16.68 25.48
C THR A 26 28.13 -18.00 25.18
N ALA A 27 29.44 -17.99 25.30
CA ALA A 27 30.27 -19.17 25.23
C ALA A 27 30.77 -19.52 26.65
N MET A 28 30.72 -20.80 26.97
CA MET A 28 31.17 -21.31 28.29
C MET A 28 32.14 -22.50 28.08
N ASP A 29 33.24 -22.51 28.81
CA ASP A 29 34.17 -23.63 28.78
C ASP A 29 33.79 -24.73 29.81
N ASP A 30 34.53 -25.84 29.80
CA ASP A 30 34.30 -26.96 30.71
C ASP A 30 34.59 -26.62 32.16
N CYS A 31 35.26 -25.50 32.45
CA CYS A 31 35.54 -24.97 33.78
C CYS A 31 34.50 -23.94 34.25
N TYR A 32 33.41 -23.76 33.50
CA TYR A 32 32.32 -22.78 33.73
C TYR A 32 32.75 -21.32 33.63
N ASN A 33 33.88 -21.01 32.98
CA ASN A 33 34.17 -19.64 32.63
C ASN A 33 33.33 -19.25 31.42
N GLU A 34 32.64 -18.11 31.49
CA GLU A 34 31.79 -17.63 30.40
C GLU A 34 32.24 -16.26 29.90
N ASN A 35 32.00 -16.05 28.63
CA ASN A 35 32.11 -14.74 27.98
C ASN A 35 30.97 -14.56 26.99
N SER A 36 30.52 -13.34 26.79
CA SER A 36 29.42 -13.06 25.88
C SER A 36 29.71 -11.88 24.96
N CYS A 37 29.14 -11.92 23.75
CA CYS A 37 29.05 -10.79 22.84
C CYS A 37 27.58 -10.49 22.52
N VAL A 38 27.31 -9.24 22.22
CA VAL A 38 25.98 -8.73 21.87
C VAL A 38 26.07 -8.03 20.53
N PHE A 39 25.07 -8.29 19.66
CA PHE A 39 24.94 -7.63 18.37
C PHE A 39 23.46 -7.51 18.00
N ASN A 40 23.15 -6.60 17.08
CA ASN A 40 21.79 -6.41 16.58
C ASN A 40 21.60 -7.13 15.25
N ILE A 41 20.42 -7.73 15.10
CA ILE A 41 19.89 -8.23 13.83
C ILE A 41 18.72 -7.33 13.46
N ILE A 42 18.72 -6.83 12.22
CA ILE A 42 17.62 -6.07 11.66
C ILE A 42 16.86 -7.03 10.74
N VAL A 43 15.56 -7.16 10.97
CA VAL A 43 14.63 -7.92 10.12
C VAL A 43 13.76 -6.91 9.39
N GLU A 44 13.84 -6.91 8.07
CA GLU A 44 13.13 -5.99 7.18
C GLU A 44 12.24 -6.77 6.23
N ASP A 45 11.17 -6.14 5.77
CA ASP A 45 10.32 -6.63 4.70
C ASP A 45 10.57 -5.82 3.43
N ASP A 46 11.17 -6.47 2.43
CA ASP A 46 11.50 -5.87 1.14
C ASP A 46 10.54 -6.33 0.02
N VAL A 47 9.49 -7.07 0.37
CA VAL A 47 8.57 -7.65 -0.61
C VAL A 47 7.31 -6.79 -0.70
N PRO A 48 7.04 -6.14 -1.84
CA PRO A 48 5.83 -5.34 -1.98
C PRO A 48 4.57 -6.22 -1.99
N PRO A 49 3.41 -5.70 -1.55
CA PRO A 49 2.16 -6.41 -1.56
C PRO A 49 1.72 -6.79 -2.99
N ILE A 50 0.97 -7.88 -3.10
CA ILE A 50 0.42 -8.36 -4.37
C ILE A 50 -1.01 -7.82 -4.53
N PRO A 51 -1.24 -6.91 -5.49
CA PRO A 51 -2.57 -6.37 -5.75
C PRO A 51 -3.45 -7.37 -6.51
N VAL A 52 -4.69 -7.51 -6.07
CA VAL A 52 -5.74 -8.26 -6.75
C VAL A 52 -6.99 -7.39 -6.82
N CYS A 53 -7.29 -6.83 -7.99
CA CYS A 53 -8.37 -5.87 -8.18
C CYS A 53 -9.61 -6.53 -8.77
N GLU A 54 -10.79 -6.00 -8.44
CA GLU A 54 -12.01 -6.23 -9.20
C GLU A 54 -11.82 -5.75 -10.64
N GLN A 55 -12.19 -6.61 -11.63
CA GLN A 55 -12.07 -6.24 -13.04
C GLN A 55 -13.20 -5.32 -13.49
N PHE A 56 -14.38 -5.51 -12.93
CA PHE A 56 -15.57 -4.71 -13.22
C PHE A 56 -16.40 -4.55 -11.95
N LYS A 57 -16.76 -3.31 -11.65
CA LYS A 57 -17.66 -2.99 -10.56
C LYS A 57 -18.81 -2.13 -11.05
N GLN A 58 -20.02 -2.54 -10.75
CA GLN A 58 -21.21 -1.75 -11.04
C GLN A 58 -21.51 -0.87 -9.83
N VAL A 59 -21.59 0.44 -10.06
CA VAL A 59 -21.93 1.43 -9.05
C VAL A 59 -23.32 1.96 -9.34
N SER A 60 -24.16 2.03 -8.31
CA SER A 60 -25.51 2.63 -8.40
C SER A 60 -25.49 3.97 -7.70
N LEU A 61 -25.92 5.02 -8.40
CA LEU A 61 -26.04 6.35 -7.83
C LEU A 61 -27.18 6.43 -6.83
N THR A 62 -27.00 7.26 -5.81
CA THR A 62 -28.03 7.59 -4.81
C THR A 62 -29.14 8.46 -5.43
N GLN A 63 -30.15 8.81 -4.63
CA GLN A 63 -31.23 9.71 -5.07
C GLN A 63 -30.70 11.13 -5.33
N ASP A 64 -29.58 11.51 -4.72
CA ASP A 64 -28.93 12.80 -4.90
C ASP A 64 -28.07 12.84 -6.18
N GLY A 65 -27.92 11.71 -6.86
CA GLY A 65 -27.24 11.60 -8.15
C GLY A 65 -25.74 11.36 -8.03
N ASP A 66 -25.27 10.95 -6.89
CA ASP A 66 -23.87 10.63 -6.62
C ASP A 66 -23.69 9.23 -6.00
N ALA A 67 -22.47 8.73 -5.97
CA ALA A 67 -22.07 7.55 -5.20
C ALA A 67 -20.62 7.68 -4.78
N ARG A 68 -20.35 7.35 -3.53
CA ARG A 68 -19.01 7.26 -2.96
C ARG A 68 -18.60 5.80 -2.85
N VAL A 69 -17.42 5.43 -3.35
CA VAL A 69 -16.90 4.08 -3.32
C VAL A 69 -15.49 4.11 -2.70
N PHE A 70 -15.32 3.33 -1.64
CA PHE A 70 -14.04 3.27 -0.92
C PHE A 70 -13.02 2.39 -1.66
N ALA A 71 -11.73 2.64 -1.40
CA ALA A 71 -10.64 1.91 -2.05
C ALA A 71 -10.73 0.40 -1.80
N GLU A 72 -11.10 -0.03 -0.59
CA GLU A 72 -11.28 -1.43 -0.22
C GLU A 72 -12.38 -2.14 -1.02
N ASP A 73 -13.37 -1.39 -1.50
CA ASP A 73 -14.44 -1.94 -2.33
C ASP A 73 -13.97 -2.41 -3.72
N PHE A 74 -12.77 -2.00 -4.13
CA PHE A 74 -12.14 -2.43 -5.39
C PHE A 74 -11.14 -3.57 -5.20
N ASP A 75 -10.89 -3.97 -3.96
CA ASP A 75 -10.03 -5.10 -3.65
C ASP A 75 -10.75 -6.44 -3.85
N SER A 76 -10.06 -7.40 -4.42
CA SER A 76 -10.52 -8.78 -4.62
C SER A 76 -9.61 -9.81 -3.95
N GLY A 77 -8.94 -9.40 -2.87
CA GLY A 77 -8.08 -10.25 -2.07
C GLY A 77 -6.59 -9.99 -2.25
N SER A 78 -6.21 -8.72 -2.34
CA SER A 78 -4.80 -8.32 -2.25
C SER A 78 -4.19 -8.76 -0.92
N PHE A 79 -2.92 -9.11 -0.95
CA PHE A 79 -2.25 -9.65 0.23
C PHE A 79 -0.78 -9.28 0.26
N ASP A 80 -0.22 -9.37 1.47
CA ASP A 80 1.19 -9.28 1.75
C ASP A 80 1.67 -10.48 2.57
N ASN A 81 2.97 -10.79 2.50
CA ASN A 81 3.57 -11.94 3.19
C ASN A 81 3.87 -11.67 4.67
N CYS A 82 4.01 -10.42 5.08
CA CYS A 82 4.45 -10.03 6.43
C CYS A 82 3.39 -9.28 7.24
N GLY A 83 2.32 -8.78 6.63
CA GLY A 83 1.36 -7.96 7.35
C GLY A 83 0.03 -7.70 6.66
N PRO A 84 -0.78 -6.82 7.23
CA PRO A 84 -1.98 -6.32 6.59
C PRO A 84 -1.62 -5.42 5.42
N VAL A 85 -2.58 -5.20 4.52
CA VAL A 85 -2.46 -4.27 3.40
C VAL A 85 -3.42 -3.10 3.57
N TRP A 86 -3.06 -1.96 3.00
CA TRP A 86 -3.87 -0.75 2.95
C TRP A 86 -4.12 -0.33 1.51
N PHE A 87 -5.16 0.44 1.28
CA PHE A 87 -5.66 0.74 -0.04
C PHE A 87 -5.80 2.24 -0.26
N LYS A 88 -5.50 2.66 -1.48
CA LYS A 88 -5.85 3.96 -2.01
C LYS A 88 -6.33 3.79 -3.45
N VAL A 89 -7.22 4.65 -3.87
CA VAL A 89 -7.86 4.57 -5.18
C VAL A 89 -7.74 5.88 -5.94
N LEU A 90 -7.60 5.77 -7.24
CA LEU A 90 -7.56 6.88 -8.17
C LEU A 90 -8.55 6.62 -9.29
N ARG A 91 -9.39 7.60 -9.60
CA ARG A 91 -10.37 7.53 -10.67
C ARG A 91 -9.90 8.28 -11.92
N GLY A 92 -10.31 7.75 -13.08
CA GLY A 92 -10.23 8.45 -14.35
C GLY A 92 -8.83 8.84 -14.75
N TYR A 93 -8.14 7.90 -15.34
CA TYR A 93 -6.75 8.01 -15.64
C TYR A 93 -6.50 8.02 -17.13
N GLU A 94 -6.16 9.17 -17.69
CA GLU A 94 -5.55 9.29 -18.99
C GLU A 94 -4.19 9.98 -18.90
N TYR A 95 -3.18 9.44 -19.56
CA TYR A 95 -1.95 10.15 -19.81
C TYR A 95 -2.16 11.11 -20.97
N ASN A 96 -1.88 12.39 -20.75
CA ASN A 96 -1.76 13.31 -21.87
C ASN A 96 -0.54 12.99 -22.74
N ASN A 97 -0.40 13.70 -23.87
CA ASN A 97 0.73 13.55 -24.79
C ASN A 97 2.10 13.85 -24.17
N ASN A 98 2.14 14.44 -22.96
CA ASN A 98 3.35 14.74 -22.19
C ASN A 98 3.65 13.69 -21.11
N ASN A 99 2.89 12.58 -21.07
CA ASN A 99 2.97 11.55 -20.02
C ASN A 99 2.61 12.06 -18.63
N GLU A 100 1.73 13.06 -18.54
CA GLU A 100 1.16 13.59 -17.31
C GLU A 100 -0.24 13.00 -17.09
N LEU A 101 -0.51 12.65 -15.85
CA LEU A 101 -1.81 12.19 -15.38
C LEU A 101 -2.86 13.27 -15.56
N GLN A 102 -3.95 12.95 -16.21
CA GLN A 102 -5.09 13.82 -16.38
C GLN A 102 -6.30 13.23 -15.65
N TYR A 103 -7.01 14.08 -14.95
CA TYR A 103 -8.33 13.77 -14.42
C TYR A 103 -9.36 13.73 -15.56
N ASP A 104 -10.31 12.81 -15.52
CA ASP A 104 -11.32 12.61 -16.56
C ASP A 104 -12.43 13.68 -16.58
N GLY A 105 -12.36 14.64 -15.64
CA GLY A 105 -13.31 15.76 -15.55
C GLY A 105 -14.69 15.41 -15.00
N GLY A 106 -14.94 14.15 -14.62
CA GLY A 106 -16.24 13.75 -14.07
C GLY A 106 -16.41 14.13 -12.61
N CYS A 107 -17.61 14.54 -12.21
CA CYS A 107 -17.96 14.92 -10.82
C CYS A 107 -17.10 16.05 -10.26
N GLU A 108 -17.04 17.18 -10.99
CA GLU A 108 -16.33 18.38 -10.53
C GLU A 108 -16.67 18.72 -9.07
N GLY A 109 -15.64 18.98 -8.25
CA GLY A 109 -15.78 19.31 -6.82
C GLY A 109 -15.94 18.12 -5.87
N LEU A 110 -16.05 16.89 -6.37
CA LEU A 110 -16.16 15.69 -5.53
C LEU A 110 -14.89 14.82 -5.53
N ASN A 111 -14.12 14.83 -6.63
CA ASN A 111 -12.91 14.02 -6.76
C ASN A 111 -11.66 14.90 -6.83
N GLY A 112 -11.03 15.16 -5.71
CA GLY A 112 -9.69 15.71 -5.66
C GLY A 112 -9.47 17.16 -6.05
N ASP A 113 -10.52 17.90 -6.50
CA ASP A 113 -10.43 19.34 -6.77
C ASP A 113 -10.14 20.15 -5.49
N ASP A 114 -10.53 19.62 -4.34
CA ASP A 114 -10.31 20.23 -3.02
C ASP A 114 -8.95 19.84 -2.41
N ASN A 115 -8.04 19.25 -3.18
CA ASN A 115 -6.71 18.96 -2.64
C ASN A 115 -5.96 20.28 -2.38
N PRO A 116 -5.76 20.66 -1.10
CA PRO A 116 -5.13 21.95 -0.73
C PRO A 116 -3.66 22.04 -1.16
N PHE A 117 -3.07 20.93 -1.66
CA PHE A 117 -1.69 20.86 -2.13
C PHE A 117 -1.59 20.93 -3.66
N ALA A 118 -2.70 20.88 -4.38
CA ALA A 118 -2.72 20.92 -5.83
C ALA A 118 -2.72 22.36 -6.34
N GLY A 119 -1.57 22.89 -6.60
CA GLY A 119 -1.39 23.97 -7.54
C GLY A 119 -1.64 23.48 -8.98
N GLY A 120 -2.87 23.11 -9.30
CA GLY A 120 -3.36 22.74 -10.64
C GLY A 120 -2.97 21.31 -11.08
N ASN A 121 -3.96 20.52 -11.45
CA ASN A 121 -3.88 19.24 -12.19
C ASN A 121 -3.07 18.09 -11.59
N GLN A 122 -2.81 18.08 -10.28
CA GLN A 122 -2.21 16.89 -9.66
C GLN A 122 -3.30 15.91 -9.24
N VAL A 123 -3.27 14.74 -9.82
CA VAL A 123 -4.17 13.63 -9.51
C VAL A 123 -3.55 12.85 -8.35
N TRP A 124 -4.32 12.63 -7.29
CA TRP A 124 -3.86 11.96 -6.08
C TRP A 124 -4.66 10.68 -5.86
N PHE A 125 -4.02 9.68 -5.28
CA PHE A 125 -4.72 8.53 -4.74
C PHE A 125 -5.37 8.89 -3.41
N ASP A 126 -6.65 8.55 -3.22
CA ASP A 126 -7.38 8.84 -1.99
C ASP A 126 -8.04 7.59 -1.40
N ASP A 127 -8.66 7.73 -0.24
CA ASP A 127 -9.39 6.67 0.45
C ASP A 127 -10.63 6.21 -0.32
N ASP A 128 -11.16 7.06 -1.16
CA ASP A 128 -12.39 6.82 -1.93
C ASP A 128 -12.43 7.64 -3.23
N VAL A 129 -13.40 7.31 -4.07
CA VAL A 129 -13.75 8.03 -5.29
C VAL A 129 -15.25 8.23 -5.40
N PHE A 130 -15.64 9.30 -6.07
CA PHE A 130 -17.03 9.65 -6.34
C PHE A 130 -17.40 9.38 -7.79
N PHE A 131 -18.66 8.99 -7.99
CA PHE A 131 -19.34 8.86 -9.27
C PHE A 131 -20.62 9.69 -9.24
N CYS A 132 -21.04 10.22 -10.39
CA CYS A 132 -22.19 11.12 -10.47
C CYS A 132 -22.95 10.97 -11.80
N CYS A 133 -24.02 11.76 -11.96
CA CYS A 133 -24.86 11.69 -13.16
C CYS A 133 -24.10 12.01 -14.45
N ASP A 134 -23.06 12.83 -14.39
CA ASP A 134 -22.24 13.17 -15.57
C ASP A 134 -21.49 11.94 -16.11
N ASP A 135 -21.22 10.95 -15.26
CA ASP A 135 -20.58 9.69 -15.62
C ASP A 135 -21.48 8.77 -16.45
N LEU A 136 -22.78 9.03 -16.49
CA LEU A 136 -23.75 8.25 -17.28
C LEU A 136 -23.77 8.66 -18.76
N GLY A 137 -22.92 9.60 -19.15
CA GLY A 137 -22.87 10.13 -20.50
C GLY A 137 -22.27 9.18 -21.53
N LEU A 138 -22.35 9.60 -22.81
CA LEU A 138 -21.81 8.83 -23.94
C LEU A 138 -20.27 8.87 -23.99
N ASP A 139 -19.64 9.66 -23.14
CA ASP A 139 -18.19 9.87 -23.15
C ASP A 139 -17.41 8.70 -22.52
N HIS A 140 -18.10 7.84 -21.76
CA HIS A 140 -17.50 6.65 -21.13
C HIS A 140 -18.25 5.35 -21.49
N PRO A 141 -18.36 4.99 -22.78
CA PRO A 141 -19.14 3.81 -23.20
C PRO A 141 -18.57 2.49 -22.64
N ASP A 142 -17.28 2.45 -22.34
CA ASP A 142 -16.56 1.27 -21.82
C ASP A 142 -16.40 1.30 -20.28
N GLY A 143 -16.98 2.31 -19.63
CA GLY A 143 -16.86 2.54 -18.19
C GLY A 143 -15.70 3.46 -17.81
N ILE A 144 -15.63 3.78 -16.53
CA ILE A 144 -14.60 4.65 -15.95
C ILE A 144 -13.48 3.79 -15.40
N MET A 145 -12.25 4.10 -15.80
CA MET A 145 -11.08 3.42 -15.26
C MET A 145 -10.82 3.87 -13.84
N VAL A 146 -10.56 2.89 -12.97
CA VAL A 146 -10.17 3.11 -11.56
C VAL A 146 -8.87 2.35 -11.31
N THR A 147 -7.90 3.01 -10.67
CA THR A 147 -6.62 2.41 -10.31
C THR A 147 -6.57 2.22 -8.80
N LEU A 148 -6.41 0.98 -8.36
CA LEU A 148 -6.18 0.63 -6.97
C LEU A 148 -4.67 0.56 -6.69
N ARG A 149 -4.24 1.20 -5.61
CA ARG A 149 -2.87 1.08 -5.08
C ARG A 149 -2.90 0.40 -3.73
N VAL A 150 -2.06 -0.59 -3.55
CA VAL A 150 -1.95 -1.41 -2.34
C VAL A 150 -0.63 -1.09 -1.66
N PHE A 151 -0.66 -0.96 -0.34
CA PHE A 151 0.50 -0.62 0.50
C PHE A 151 0.67 -1.67 1.59
N ASP A 152 1.90 -1.95 1.94
CA ASP A 152 2.35 -2.75 3.08
C ASP A 152 2.50 -1.94 4.37
N VAL A 153 2.50 -0.61 4.25
CA VAL A 153 2.55 0.35 5.36
C VAL A 153 1.33 1.26 5.30
N ASP A 154 0.73 1.56 6.44
CA ASP A 154 -0.39 2.49 6.51
C ASP A 154 0.00 3.88 5.97
N PRO A 155 -0.52 4.29 4.81
CA PRO A 155 -0.21 5.60 4.23
C PRO A 155 -0.89 6.76 4.99
N GLY A 156 -1.74 6.45 5.97
CA GLY A 156 -2.58 7.39 6.68
C GLY A 156 -3.83 7.81 5.89
N PRO A 157 -4.73 8.55 6.54
CA PRO A 157 -5.96 9.03 5.90
C PRO A 157 -5.69 10.14 4.90
N GLY A 158 -6.57 10.25 3.89
CA GLY A 158 -6.58 11.29 2.87
C GLY A 158 -5.63 11.03 1.70
N PRO A 159 -5.44 12.04 0.83
CA PRO A 159 -4.76 11.86 -0.44
C PRO A 159 -3.27 11.60 -0.30
N VAL A 160 -2.74 10.74 -1.15
CA VAL A 160 -1.31 10.39 -1.23
C VAL A 160 -0.73 10.71 -2.60
N ASP A 161 0.50 11.23 -2.60
CA ASP A 161 1.24 11.55 -3.83
C ASP A 161 1.47 10.28 -4.66
N PRO A 162 1.08 10.25 -5.95
CA PRO A 162 1.28 9.12 -6.83
C PRO A 162 2.76 8.77 -7.03
N ASN A 163 3.66 9.73 -6.84
CA ASN A 163 5.11 9.56 -7.03
C ASN A 163 5.84 9.23 -5.72
N ARG A 164 5.17 9.29 -4.57
CA ARG A 164 5.79 8.97 -3.29
C ARG A 164 5.87 7.45 -3.12
N MET A 165 7.08 6.96 -2.98
CA MET A 165 7.30 5.60 -2.47
C MET A 165 7.12 5.64 -0.96
N TYR A 166 6.20 4.81 -0.46
CA TYR A 166 6.09 4.52 0.97
C TYR A 166 6.98 3.31 1.20
N SER A 167 8.09 3.53 1.91
CA SER A 167 8.96 2.47 2.39
C SER A 167 8.61 2.21 3.85
N PRO A 168 8.57 0.96 4.33
CA PRO A 168 8.60 0.70 5.75
C PRO A 168 9.88 1.31 6.34
N ASP A 169 9.74 2.09 7.43
CA ASP A 169 10.86 2.68 8.18
C ASP A 169 11.63 1.61 8.98
#